data_34aae4cb21b3ecc8f7a9a89c8098ee3b
#
_entry.id   34aae4cb21b3ecc8f7a9a89c8098ee3b
#
_cell.length_a   1.000
_cell.length_b   1.000
_cell.length_c   1.000
_cell.angle_alpha   90.00
_cell.angle_beta   90.00
_cell.angle_gamma   90.00
#
_symmetry.space_group_name_H-M   'P 1'
#
loop_
_entity.id
_entity.type
_entity.pdbx_description
1 polymer ?
#
loop_
_entity_poly.entity_id
_entity_poly.type
_entity_poly.pdbx_seq_one_letter_code
_entity_poly.pdbx_strand_id
1 'polypeptide(L)'
;KVLILRLRNVPAIDSTGIATLEDFYYDCKKNNSILVLSGIHAQPMFACERAGLLDKIGEVNIRGNIDDALNRSREILGLPFEDILAEKESSVEK
;
A
#
# COMPACT_ATOMS: atom_id res chain seq x y z
N LYS A 1 -0.25 7.53 11.10
CA LYS A 1 0.91 6.90 10.49
C LYS A 1 0.53 6.14 9.24
N VAL A 2 1.51 5.86 8.42
CA VAL A 2 1.27 5.22 7.12
C VAL A 2 2.28 4.11 6.92
N LEU A 3 1.80 2.95 6.47
CA LEU A 3 2.64 1.84 6.04
C LEU A 3 2.45 1.66 4.55
N ILE A 4 3.54 1.74 3.78
CA ILE A 4 3.50 1.52 2.35
C ILE A 4 4.08 0.16 2.05
N LEU A 5 3.30 -0.70 1.39
CA LEU A 5 3.77 -1.98 0.91
C LEU A 5 3.98 -1.90 -0.59
N ARG A 6 5.21 -2.17 -1.03
CA ARG A 6 5.54 -2.18 -2.45
C ARG A 6 5.34 -3.58 -3.00
N LEU A 7 4.43 -3.70 -3.96
CA LEU A 7 4.09 -5.00 -4.52
C LEU A 7 4.49 -5.14 -5.98
N ARG A 8 5.35 -4.25 -6.46
CA ARG A 8 5.74 -4.25 -7.87
C ARG A 8 6.47 -5.54 -8.29
N ASN A 9 7.09 -6.22 -7.33
CA ASN A 9 7.83 -7.44 -7.62
C ASN A 9 7.06 -8.68 -7.21
N VAL A 10 5.75 -8.55 -6.99
CA VAL A 10 4.88 -9.67 -6.62
C VAL A 10 3.91 -9.92 -7.78
N PRO A 11 4.27 -10.80 -8.73
CA PRO A 11 3.43 -10.99 -9.92
C PRO A 11 2.15 -11.76 -9.62
N ALA A 12 2.15 -12.58 -8.58
CA ALA A 12 0.99 -13.39 -8.21
C ALA A 12 0.97 -13.60 -6.71
N ILE A 13 -0.22 -13.81 -6.19
CA ILE A 13 -0.41 -14.00 -4.76
C ILE A 13 -1.43 -15.09 -4.55
N ASP A 14 -1.17 -15.98 -3.60
CA ASP A 14 -2.08 -17.08 -3.25
C ASP A 14 -2.84 -16.75 -1.97
N SER A 15 -3.61 -17.72 -1.49
CA SER A 15 -4.44 -17.51 -0.30
C SER A 15 -3.60 -17.21 0.94
N THR A 16 -2.40 -17.78 1.04
CA THR A 16 -1.49 -17.49 2.14
C THR A 16 -1.03 -16.05 2.09
N GLY A 17 -0.70 -15.57 0.89
CA GLY A 17 -0.30 -14.18 0.71
C GLY A 17 -1.44 -13.21 1.02
N ILE A 18 -2.67 -13.57 0.63
CA ILE A 18 -3.83 -12.74 0.95
C ILE A 18 -4.02 -12.67 2.47
N ALA A 19 -3.88 -13.80 3.16
CA ALA A 19 -3.99 -13.80 4.62
C ALA A 19 -2.92 -12.90 5.25
N THR A 20 -1.72 -12.90 4.70
CA THR A 20 -0.64 -12.03 5.18
C THR A 20 -1.01 -10.55 4.98
N LEU A 21 -1.56 -10.20 3.83
CA LEU A 21 -2.00 -8.82 3.58
C LEU A 21 -3.12 -8.42 4.54
N GLU A 22 -4.04 -9.33 4.80
CA GLU A 22 -5.10 -9.05 5.77
C GLU A 22 -4.52 -8.77 7.15
N ASP A 23 -3.51 -9.54 7.55
CA ASP A 23 -2.85 -9.33 8.83
C ASP A 23 -2.22 -7.94 8.89
N PHE A 24 -1.55 -7.51 7.83
CA PHE A 24 -1.01 -6.16 7.76
C PHE A 24 -2.10 -5.10 7.88
N TYR A 25 -3.21 -5.34 7.21
CA TYR A 25 -4.32 -4.39 7.26
C TYR A 25 -4.85 -4.25 8.69
N TYR A 26 -5.10 -5.37 9.36
CA TYR A 26 -5.64 -5.33 10.71
C TYR A 26 -4.63 -4.77 11.72
N ASP A 27 -3.35 -5.07 11.54
CA ASP A 27 -2.31 -4.50 12.37
C ASP A 27 -2.27 -2.99 12.23
N CYS A 28 -2.36 -2.49 11.01
CA CYS A 28 -2.40 -1.06 10.76
C CYS A 28 -3.61 -0.43 11.43
N LYS A 29 -4.77 -1.07 11.29
CA LYS A 29 -5.99 -0.55 11.88
C LYS A 29 -5.89 -0.49 13.40
N LYS A 30 -5.33 -1.53 13.99
CA LYS A 30 -5.15 -1.58 15.44
C LYS A 30 -4.23 -0.48 15.94
N ASN A 31 -3.25 -0.10 15.15
CA ASN A 31 -2.25 0.90 15.52
C ASN A 31 -2.56 2.29 14.98
N ASN A 32 -3.77 2.50 14.49
CA ASN A 32 -4.20 3.79 13.91
C ASN A 32 -3.30 4.21 12.75
N SER A 33 -2.84 3.24 11.97
CA SER A 33 -2.04 3.47 10.78
C SER A 33 -2.88 3.18 9.56
N ILE A 34 -2.47 3.75 8.42
CA ILE A 34 -3.16 3.53 7.16
C ILE A 34 -2.24 2.74 6.25
N LEU A 35 -2.79 1.68 5.67
CA LEU A 35 -2.04 0.82 4.75
C LEU A 35 -2.23 1.34 3.33
N VAL A 36 -1.11 1.58 2.64
CA VAL A 36 -1.11 2.01 1.24
C VAL A 36 -0.38 0.95 0.44
N LEU A 37 -0.99 0.50 -0.65
CA LEU A 37 -0.37 -0.48 -1.55
C LEU A 37 0.18 0.24 -2.77
N SER A 38 1.38 -0.14 -3.20
CA SER A 38 2.07 0.49 -4.30
C SER A 38 2.43 -0.54 -5.36
N GLY A 39 2.07 -0.26 -6.62
CA GLY A 39 2.50 -1.06 -7.75
C GLY A 39 1.91 -2.45 -7.82
N ILE A 40 0.70 -2.64 -7.32
CA ILE A 40 0.07 -3.95 -7.31
C ILE A 40 -0.28 -4.38 -8.74
N HIS A 41 0.09 -5.61 -9.08
CA HIS A 41 -0.19 -6.17 -10.41
C HIS A 41 -1.61 -6.73 -10.48
N ALA A 42 -2.03 -7.09 -11.70
CA ALA A 42 -3.42 -7.47 -11.95
C ALA A 42 -3.88 -8.67 -11.14
N GLN A 43 -3.06 -9.73 -11.08
CA GLN A 43 -3.48 -10.93 -10.35
C GLN A 43 -3.60 -10.67 -8.84
N PRO A 44 -2.59 -10.05 -8.19
CA PRO A 44 -2.75 -9.70 -6.78
C PRO A 44 -3.94 -8.76 -6.53
N MET A 45 -4.17 -7.81 -7.42
CA MET A 45 -5.32 -6.91 -7.31
C MET A 45 -6.63 -7.70 -7.35
N PHE A 46 -6.75 -8.61 -8.32
CA PHE A 46 -7.93 -9.43 -8.47
C PHE A 46 -8.15 -10.32 -7.25
N ALA A 47 -7.07 -10.91 -6.74
CA ALA A 47 -7.16 -11.75 -5.54
C ALA A 47 -7.63 -10.95 -4.33
N CYS A 48 -7.12 -9.73 -4.17
CA CYS A 48 -7.54 -8.85 -3.09
C CYS A 48 -9.02 -8.47 -3.23
N GLU A 49 -9.45 -8.21 -4.45
CA GLU A 49 -10.83 -7.85 -4.70
C GLU A 49 -11.75 -8.99 -4.29
N ARG A 50 -11.41 -10.20 -4.70
CA ARG A 50 -12.23 -11.38 -4.37
C ARG A 50 -12.28 -11.67 -2.88
N ALA A 51 -11.24 -11.31 -2.16
CA ALA A 51 -11.20 -11.49 -0.72
C ALA A 51 -11.88 -10.35 0.04
N GLY A 52 -12.36 -9.33 -0.66
CA GLY A 52 -12.97 -8.17 -0.02
C GLY A 52 -11.97 -7.22 0.59
N LEU A 53 -10.68 -7.42 0.30
CA LEU A 53 -9.63 -6.63 0.92
C LEU A 53 -9.50 -5.24 0.32
N LEU A 54 -9.87 -5.10 -0.96
CA LEU A 54 -9.82 -3.79 -1.61
C LEU A 54 -10.78 -2.81 -0.95
N ASP A 55 -11.97 -3.29 -0.59
CA ASP A 55 -12.94 -2.44 0.08
C ASP A 55 -12.45 -2.00 1.45
N LYS A 56 -11.76 -2.89 2.15
CA LYS A 56 -11.25 -2.57 3.48
C LYS A 56 -10.12 -1.57 3.42
N ILE A 57 -9.19 -1.76 2.49
CA ILE A 57 -8.03 -0.88 2.35
C ILE A 57 -8.46 0.47 1.79
N GLY A 58 -9.37 0.44 0.83
CA GLY A 58 -9.85 1.65 0.18
C GLY A 58 -9.10 1.95 -1.11
N GLU A 59 -9.84 2.25 -2.16
CA GLU A 59 -9.26 2.49 -3.49
C GLU A 59 -8.23 3.61 -3.49
N VAL A 60 -8.47 4.64 -2.68
CA VAL A 60 -7.57 5.79 -2.64
C VAL A 60 -6.20 5.40 -2.10
N ASN A 61 -6.11 4.29 -1.40
CA ASN A 61 -4.86 3.80 -0.82
C ASN A 61 -4.18 2.75 -1.68
N ILE A 62 -4.67 2.54 -2.90
CA ILE A 62 -4.09 1.58 -3.84
C ILE A 62 -3.55 2.38 -5.01
N ARG A 63 -2.23 2.48 -5.10
CA ARG A 63 -1.58 3.37 -6.05
C ARG A 63 -0.75 2.57 -7.05
N GLY A 64 -0.65 3.10 -8.27
CA GLY A 64 0.00 2.38 -9.36
C GLY A 64 1.51 2.34 -9.28
N ASN A 65 2.11 3.27 -8.54
CA ASN A 65 3.56 3.32 -8.42
C ASN A 65 3.95 3.94 -7.08
N ILE A 66 5.25 3.90 -6.79
CA ILE A 66 5.73 4.34 -5.48
C ILE A 66 5.59 5.87 -5.32
N ASP A 67 5.72 6.63 -6.39
CA ASP A 67 5.57 8.07 -6.29
C ASP A 67 4.16 8.45 -5.89
N ASP A 68 3.16 7.81 -6.48
CA ASP A 68 1.77 8.05 -6.11
C ASP A 68 1.50 7.63 -4.66
N ALA A 69 2.11 6.51 -4.24
CA ALA A 69 1.94 6.03 -2.87
C ALA A 69 2.56 7.00 -1.87
N LEU A 70 3.72 7.56 -2.21
CA LEU A 70 4.37 8.54 -1.36
C LEU A 70 3.54 9.81 -1.25
N ASN A 71 2.97 10.26 -2.37
CA ASN A 71 2.09 11.41 -2.36
C ASN A 71 0.83 11.14 -1.54
N ARG A 72 0.28 9.93 -1.64
CA ARG A 72 -0.86 9.58 -0.79
C ARG A 72 -0.48 9.65 0.69
N SER A 73 0.72 9.18 1.04
CA SER A 73 1.21 9.26 2.41
C SER A 73 1.31 10.71 2.85
N ARG A 74 1.76 11.59 1.96
CA ARG A 74 1.83 13.01 2.25
C ARG A 74 0.46 13.59 2.52
N GLU A 75 -0.52 13.20 1.71
CA GLU A 75 -1.90 13.64 1.94
C GLU A 75 -2.38 13.28 3.34
N ILE A 76 -2.15 12.01 3.70
CA ILE A 76 -2.58 11.50 5.00
C ILE A 76 -1.91 12.27 6.13
N LEU A 77 -0.62 12.57 5.97
CA LEU A 77 0.17 13.23 6.99
C LEU A 77 0.09 14.75 6.94
N GLY A 78 -0.52 15.31 5.89
CA GLY A 78 -0.64 16.75 5.75
C GLY A 78 0.65 17.44 5.37
N LEU A 79 1.53 16.77 4.61
CA LEU A 79 2.84 17.29 4.23
C LEU A 79 2.88 17.68 2.76
N PRO A 80 3.80 18.58 2.37
CA PRO A 80 3.95 18.94 0.95
C PRO A 80 4.51 17.78 0.12
N PHE A 81 4.05 17.68 -1.13
CA PHE A 81 4.39 16.54 -1.98
C PHE A 81 5.86 16.47 -2.37
N GLU A 82 6.40 17.57 -2.90
CA GLU A 82 7.72 17.50 -3.53
C GLU A 82 8.83 17.19 -2.54
N ASP A 83 8.68 17.55 -1.29
CA ASP A 83 9.75 17.32 -0.32
C ASP A 83 9.93 15.86 0.01
N ILE A 84 8.87 15.08 -0.08
CA ILE A 84 8.94 13.70 0.34
C ILE A 84 9.52 12.80 -0.74
N LEU A 85 9.35 13.15 -2.02
CA LEU A 85 9.82 12.29 -3.10
C LEU A 85 11.32 12.09 -3.07
N ALA A 86 12.08 13.17 -2.88
CA ALA A 86 13.53 13.07 -2.86
C ALA A 86 14.04 12.28 -1.66
N GLU A 87 13.39 12.43 -0.52
CA GLU A 87 13.81 11.73 0.69
C GLU A 87 13.44 10.27 0.68
N LYS A 88 12.25 9.97 0.18
CA LYS A 88 11.69 8.63 0.30
C LYS A 88 12.20 7.67 -0.74
N GLU A 89 12.72 8.17 -1.85
CA GLU A 89 13.28 7.27 -2.85
C GLU A 89 14.37 6.41 -2.27
N SER A 90 15.24 6.97 -1.44
CA SER A 90 16.30 6.18 -0.86
C SER A 90 15.80 5.29 0.28
N SER A 91 14.75 5.67 1.00
CA SER A 91 14.28 4.86 2.11
C SER A 91 13.38 3.72 1.66
N VAL A 92 12.62 3.88 0.57
CA VAL A 92 11.73 2.80 0.11
C VAL A 92 12.43 1.82 -0.82
N GLU A 93 13.63 2.11 -1.25
CA GLU A 93 14.38 1.16 -2.06
C GLU A 93 14.87 -0.04 -1.25
N LYS A 94 14.79 0.01 0.02
CA LYS A 94 15.18 -1.11 0.87
C LYS A 94 14.19 -2.26 0.79
#